data_de95b6a8fc0854a96cc009aa73f71608
#
_entry.id   de95b6a8fc0854a96cc009aa73f71608
#
_cell.length_a   1.000
_cell.length_b   1.000
_cell.length_c   1.000
_cell.angle_alpha   90.00
_cell.angle_beta   90.00
_cell.angle_gamma   90.00
#
_symmetry.space_group_name_H-M   'P 1'
#
loop_
_entity.id
_entity.type
_entity.pdbx_description
1 polymer ?
#
loop_
_entity_poly.entity_id
_entity_poly.type
_entity_poly.pdbx_seq_one_letter_code
_entity_poly.pdbx_strand_id
1 'polypeptide(L)'
;SEKEYKVKSNFATLDESLRSPVMSPGNLKDVDVLSSIDKGVYLSNLHYLNWSDKIGGRVTGMTRYACFWVENGRIVAPIENMRFDDTIYNIFGKNLEDSTDKLHLIPDIGTYEGRNLGGIYCPGIILKEFSLTL
;
A
#
# COMPACT_ATOMS: atom_id res chain seq x y z
N SER A 1 22.49 -5.73 -12.02
CA SER A 1 21.43 -5.72 -13.05
C SER A 1 21.88 -5.10 -14.37
N GLU A 2 22.57 -3.93 -14.41
CA GLU A 2 23.11 -3.37 -15.68
C GLU A 2 23.98 -4.35 -16.43
N LYS A 3 24.89 -5.02 -15.70
CA LYS A 3 25.81 -6.01 -16.29
C LYS A 3 25.10 -7.27 -16.73
N GLU A 4 24.11 -7.71 -16.00
CA GLU A 4 23.36 -8.94 -16.25
C GLU A 4 22.34 -8.77 -17.36
N TYR A 5 21.54 -7.71 -17.29
CA TYR A 5 20.45 -7.47 -18.24
C TYR A 5 20.79 -6.53 -19.38
N LYS A 6 22.00 -5.95 -19.38
CA LYS A 6 22.49 -5.01 -20.40
C LYS A 6 21.57 -3.78 -20.60
N VAL A 7 20.92 -3.36 -19.54
CA VAL A 7 20.07 -2.16 -19.53
C VAL A 7 20.70 -1.07 -18.67
N LYS A 8 20.45 0.18 -19.00
CA LYS A 8 20.94 1.30 -18.21
C LYS A 8 20.23 1.33 -16.86
N SER A 9 21.01 1.59 -15.81
CA SER A 9 20.48 1.83 -14.47
C SER A 9 19.63 3.10 -14.43
N ASN A 10 18.72 3.16 -13.45
CA ASN A 10 17.96 4.36 -13.13
C ASN A 10 18.73 5.35 -12.22
N PHE A 11 20.07 5.21 -12.15
CA PHE A 11 20.95 5.97 -11.27
C PHE A 11 20.76 5.69 -9.77
N ALA A 12 20.18 4.57 -9.38
CA ALA A 12 20.23 4.10 -8.01
C ALA A 12 21.66 3.72 -7.65
N THR A 13 22.26 4.39 -6.67
CA THR A 13 23.70 4.24 -6.36
C THR A 13 23.97 3.35 -5.17
N LEU A 14 23.26 3.53 -4.07
CA LEU A 14 23.48 2.83 -2.81
C LEU A 14 22.32 1.92 -2.44
N ASP A 15 21.11 2.28 -2.83
CA ASP A 15 19.92 1.52 -2.56
C ASP A 15 19.23 1.12 -3.85
N GLU A 16 18.79 -0.13 -3.92
CA GLU A 16 17.91 -0.58 -4.98
C GLU A 16 16.50 -0.03 -4.71
N SER A 17 16.12 1.02 -5.44
CA SER A 17 14.82 1.65 -5.32
C SER A 17 14.11 1.77 -6.67
N LEU A 18 12.80 1.63 -6.62
CA LEU A 18 11.94 1.88 -7.77
C LEU A 18 11.63 3.38 -7.82
N ARG A 19 11.98 4.05 -8.91
CA ARG A 19 11.80 5.50 -9.03
C ARG A 19 10.37 5.93 -9.32
N SER A 20 9.60 5.20 -10.04
CA SER A 20 8.21 5.53 -10.38
C SER A 20 7.47 4.23 -10.66
N PRO A 21 7.29 3.40 -9.62
CA PRO A 21 6.65 2.12 -9.79
C PRO A 21 5.18 2.27 -10.16
N VAL A 22 4.72 1.36 -10.99
CA VAL A 22 3.31 1.23 -11.37
C VAL A 22 2.87 -0.17 -10.99
N MET A 23 1.89 -0.28 -10.12
CA MET A 23 1.23 -1.54 -9.82
C MET A 23 0.09 -1.74 -10.83
N SER A 24 0.00 -2.91 -11.43
CA SER A 24 -1.10 -3.21 -12.36
C SER A 24 -2.46 -3.14 -11.69
N PRO A 25 -3.48 -2.57 -12.35
CA PRO A 25 -4.84 -2.59 -11.83
C PRO A 25 -5.43 -4.00 -11.86
N GLY A 26 -6.42 -4.24 -11.01
CA GLY A 26 -7.23 -5.45 -11.01
C GLY A 26 -8.56 -5.27 -11.71
N ASN A 27 -9.56 -6.04 -11.29
CA ASN A 27 -10.88 -6.06 -11.92
C ASN A 27 -11.99 -5.42 -11.09
N LEU A 28 -11.76 -5.18 -9.80
CA LEU A 28 -12.75 -4.57 -8.92
C LEU A 28 -12.97 -3.12 -9.33
N LYS A 29 -14.23 -2.76 -9.58
CA LYS A 29 -14.55 -1.36 -9.84
C LYS A 29 -14.28 -0.49 -8.63
N ASP A 30 -13.56 0.60 -8.82
CA ASP A 30 -13.21 1.54 -7.74
C ASP A 30 -14.46 2.03 -6.96
N VAL A 31 -15.58 2.17 -7.65
CA VAL A 31 -16.87 2.58 -7.05
C VAL A 31 -17.53 1.47 -6.22
N ASP A 32 -17.16 0.22 -6.43
CA ASP A 32 -17.76 -0.95 -5.78
C ASP A 32 -16.96 -1.43 -4.56
N VAL A 33 -15.85 -0.77 -4.23
CA VAL A 33 -14.95 -1.16 -3.13
C VAL A 33 -15.70 -1.36 -1.82
N LEU A 34 -16.53 -0.40 -1.42
CA LEU A 34 -17.27 -0.53 -0.16
C LEU A 34 -18.28 -1.67 -0.22
N SER A 35 -19.00 -1.81 -1.33
CA SER A 35 -20.03 -2.86 -1.49
C SER A 35 -19.45 -4.27 -1.55
N SER A 36 -18.16 -4.41 -1.84
CA SER A 36 -17.46 -5.70 -1.80
C SER A 36 -17.07 -6.15 -0.38
N ILE A 37 -17.19 -5.27 0.63
CA ILE A 37 -16.84 -5.57 2.01
C ILE A 37 -18.11 -5.90 2.79
N ASP A 38 -18.29 -7.17 3.18
CA ASP A 38 -19.37 -7.56 4.07
C ASP A 38 -19.11 -7.04 5.48
N LYS A 39 -17.93 -7.34 6.04
CA LYS A 39 -17.51 -6.86 7.35
C LYS A 39 -15.99 -6.66 7.35
N GLY A 40 -15.54 -5.44 7.67
CA GLY A 40 -14.11 -5.15 7.65
C GLY A 40 -13.76 -3.71 7.95
N VAL A 41 -12.54 -3.33 7.60
CA VAL A 41 -12.05 -1.97 7.78
C VAL A 41 -11.66 -1.36 6.42
N TYR A 42 -12.06 -0.13 6.21
CA TYR A 42 -11.56 0.70 5.11
C TYR A 42 -10.43 1.58 5.63
N LEU A 43 -9.25 1.43 5.03
CA LEU A 43 -8.06 2.17 5.40
C LEU A 43 -7.66 3.12 4.27
N SER A 44 -7.76 4.42 4.50
CA SER A 44 -7.38 5.42 3.49
C SER A 44 -5.90 5.74 3.47
N ASN A 45 -5.21 5.54 4.59
CA ASN A 45 -3.81 5.92 4.71
C ASN A 45 -3.08 5.09 5.77
N LEU A 46 -1.83 4.75 5.45
CA LEU A 46 -0.86 4.17 6.37
C LEU A 46 0.29 5.14 6.57
N HIS A 47 0.73 5.33 7.80
CA HIS A 47 1.73 6.31 8.19
C HIS A 47 2.82 5.70 9.08
N TYR A 48 3.95 6.38 9.23
CA TYR A 48 5.12 5.88 9.96
C TYR A 48 5.59 4.49 9.49
N LEU A 49 5.56 4.28 8.17
CA LEU A 49 6.01 3.02 7.58
C LEU A 49 7.50 2.80 7.83
N ASN A 50 7.84 1.63 8.34
CA ASN A 50 9.21 1.23 8.54
C ASN A 50 9.36 -0.29 8.38
N TRP A 51 10.59 -0.74 8.10
CA TRP A 51 10.91 -2.15 8.14
C TRP A 51 11.17 -2.58 9.60
N SER A 52 10.34 -3.47 10.12
CA SER A 52 10.60 -4.14 11.41
C SER A 52 11.53 -5.34 11.24
N ASP A 53 11.51 -5.99 10.07
CA ASP A 53 12.46 -7.02 9.66
C ASP A 53 12.65 -6.97 8.14
N LYS A 54 13.80 -6.47 7.67
CA LYS A 54 14.10 -6.37 6.23
C LYS A 54 14.26 -7.74 5.57
N ILE A 55 14.85 -8.70 6.26
CA ILE A 55 15.11 -10.05 5.69
C ILE A 55 13.79 -10.80 5.54
N GLY A 56 12.94 -10.75 6.56
CA GLY A 56 11.60 -11.36 6.53
C GLY A 56 10.57 -10.55 5.76
N GLY A 57 10.94 -9.40 5.19
CA GLY A 57 10.02 -8.52 4.46
C GLY A 57 8.88 -7.98 5.35
N ARG A 58 9.16 -7.75 6.65
CA ARG A 58 8.17 -7.31 7.63
C ARG A 58 8.14 -5.80 7.74
N VAL A 59 6.97 -5.24 7.61
CA VAL A 59 6.69 -3.80 7.69
C VAL A 59 5.76 -3.49 8.84
N THR A 60 6.01 -2.39 9.51
CA THR A 60 5.16 -1.85 10.57
C THR A 60 4.78 -0.41 10.27
N GLY A 61 3.72 0.06 10.88
CA GLY A 61 3.23 1.43 10.75
C GLY A 61 1.96 1.66 11.56
N MET A 62 1.25 2.70 11.20
CA MET A 62 -0.03 3.08 11.81
C MET A 62 -1.06 3.41 10.75
N THR A 63 -2.31 3.11 11.00
CA THR A 63 -3.44 3.67 10.26
C THR A 63 -3.59 5.15 10.60
N ARG A 64 -4.07 5.96 9.65
CA ARG A 64 -4.24 7.40 9.87
C ARG A 64 -5.34 7.97 8.98
N TYR A 65 -5.92 9.09 9.43
CA TYR A 65 -6.96 9.84 8.75
C TYR A 65 -8.29 9.07 8.61
N ALA A 66 -8.89 9.07 7.43
CA ALA A 66 -10.21 8.52 7.15
C ALA A 66 -10.20 6.97 7.12
N CYS A 67 -10.18 6.35 8.30
CA CYS A 67 -10.28 4.92 8.47
C CYS A 67 -11.62 4.58 9.13
N PHE A 68 -12.33 3.58 8.60
CA PHE A 68 -13.70 3.31 8.94
C PHE A 68 -13.98 1.83 9.12
N TRP A 69 -14.88 1.54 10.05
CA TRP A 69 -15.54 0.25 10.13
C TRP A 69 -16.64 0.16 9.09
N VAL A 70 -16.66 -0.95 8.36
CA VAL A 70 -17.62 -1.22 7.28
C VAL A 70 -18.41 -2.47 7.60
N GLU A 71 -19.74 -2.41 7.45
CA GLU A 71 -20.64 -3.56 7.52
C GLU A 71 -21.65 -3.49 6.38
N ASN A 72 -21.87 -4.63 5.74
CA ASN A 72 -22.80 -4.77 4.61
C ASN A 72 -22.59 -3.70 3.52
N GLY A 73 -21.34 -3.43 3.17
CA GLY A 73 -21.00 -2.45 2.15
C GLY A 73 -21.16 -0.99 2.56
N ARG A 74 -21.35 -0.68 3.84
CA ARG A 74 -21.62 0.68 4.33
C ARG A 74 -20.66 1.05 5.46
N ILE A 75 -20.18 2.29 5.43
CA ILE A 75 -19.46 2.87 6.55
C ILE A 75 -20.38 3.01 7.74
N VAL A 76 -20.02 2.40 8.86
CA VAL A 76 -20.78 2.40 10.11
C VAL A 76 -20.20 3.39 11.10
N ALA A 77 -18.88 3.41 11.29
CA ALA A 77 -18.22 4.25 12.25
C ALA A 77 -16.77 4.56 11.85
N PRO A 78 -16.21 5.69 12.27
CA PRO A 78 -14.75 5.88 12.23
C PRO A 78 -14.08 4.92 13.21
N ILE A 79 -12.85 4.53 12.91
CA ILE A 79 -11.99 3.77 13.82
C ILE A 79 -10.82 4.63 14.28
N GLU A 80 -10.35 4.36 15.47
CA GLU A 80 -9.14 5.00 15.99
C GLU A 80 -7.89 4.53 15.24
N ASN A 81 -6.81 5.30 15.39
CA ASN A 81 -5.53 4.90 14.80
C ASN A 81 -5.00 3.64 15.48
N MET A 82 -4.70 2.64 14.68
CA MET A 82 -4.15 1.37 15.13
C MET A 82 -2.78 1.13 14.52
N ARG A 83 -1.93 0.43 15.23
CA ARG A 83 -0.67 -0.06 14.68
C ARG A 83 -0.93 -1.28 13.83
N PHE A 84 -0.01 -1.56 12.92
CA PHE A 84 0.04 -2.83 12.21
C PHE A 84 1.48 -3.32 12.13
N ASP A 85 1.62 -4.61 11.98
CA ASP A 85 2.88 -5.29 11.72
C ASP A 85 2.58 -6.54 10.89
N ASP A 86 2.96 -6.52 9.62
CA ASP A 86 2.70 -7.63 8.70
C ASP A 86 3.83 -7.76 7.68
N THR A 87 3.84 -8.82 6.91
CA THR A 87 4.83 -9.02 5.86
C THR A 87 4.29 -8.62 4.49
N ILE A 88 5.16 -8.09 3.64
CA ILE A 88 4.80 -7.80 2.24
C ILE A 88 4.34 -9.06 1.50
N TYR A 89 4.82 -10.24 1.91
CA TYR A 89 4.40 -11.53 1.35
C TYR A 89 2.96 -11.90 1.72
N ASN A 90 2.50 -11.53 2.91
CA ASN A 90 1.10 -11.66 3.29
C ASN A 90 0.25 -10.62 2.56
N ILE A 91 0.66 -9.36 2.60
CA ILE A 91 -0.10 -8.23 2.03
C ILE A 91 -0.28 -8.41 0.53
N PHE A 92 0.80 -8.60 -0.22
CA PHE A 92 0.77 -8.66 -1.70
C PHE A 92 0.72 -10.07 -2.26
N GLY A 93 0.64 -11.09 -1.42
CA GLY A 93 0.59 -12.49 -1.82
C GLY A 93 -0.59 -13.22 -1.20
N LYS A 94 -0.40 -13.79 0.00
CA LYS A 94 -1.38 -14.70 0.63
C LYS A 94 -2.75 -14.04 0.85
N ASN A 95 -2.76 -12.79 1.31
CA ASN A 95 -3.98 -12.10 1.72
C ASN A 95 -4.53 -11.16 0.64
N LEU A 96 -3.80 -10.92 -0.46
CA LEU A 96 -4.31 -10.13 -1.56
C LEU A 96 -5.47 -10.87 -2.22
N GLU A 97 -6.65 -10.27 -2.20
CA GLU A 97 -7.86 -10.84 -2.79
C GLU A 97 -8.13 -10.25 -4.17
N ASP A 98 -8.12 -8.93 -4.27
CA ASP A 98 -8.30 -8.21 -5.53
C ASP A 98 -7.66 -6.82 -5.44
N SER A 99 -7.63 -6.14 -6.57
CA SER A 99 -7.26 -4.73 -6.66
C SER A 99 -8.24 -3.97 -7.55
N THR A 100 -8.32 -2.66 -7.36
CA THR A 100 -9.24 -1.81 -8.13
C THR A 100 -8.80 -1.66 -9.59
N ASP A 101 -9.75 -1.37 -10.45
CA ASP A 101 -9.52 -1.11 -11.88
C ASP A 101 -8.93 0.27 -12.16
N LYS A 102 -8.90 1.15 -11.15
CA LYS A 102 -8.42 2.52 -11.26
C LYS A 102 -7.10 2.71 -10.53
N LEU A 103 -6.16 3.35 -11.21
CA LEU A 103 -4.88 3.74 -10.62
C LEU A 103 -4.96 5.15 -10.03
N HIS A 104 -4.41 5.29 -8.83
CA HIS A 104 -4.26 6.56 -8.14
C HIS A 104 -2.79 6.96 -8.11
N LEU A 105 -2.52 8.23 -8.40
CA LEU A 105 -1.18 8.78 -8.27
C LEU A 105 -0.92 9.16 -6.81
N ILE A 106 0.11 8.59 -6.22
CA ILE A 106 0.69 9.01 -4.95
C ILE A 106 1.99 9.75 -5.26
N PRO A 107 1.98 11.10 -5.33
CA PRO A 107 3.18 11.85 -5.65
C PRO A 107 4.17 11.82 -4.49
N ASP A 108 5.46 11.79 -4.81
CA ASP A 108 6.50 12.05 -3.81
C ASP A 108 6.59 13.56 -3.57
N ILE A 109 6.09 13.99 -2.42
CA ILE A 109 6.06 15.40 -2.01
C ILE A 109 7.15 15.73 -0.99
N GLY A 110 8.03 14.77 -0.68
CA GLY A 110 9.12 14.97 0.24
C GLY A 110 10.10 16.04 -0.27
N THR A 111 10.52 16.93 0.63
CA THR A 111 11.51 17.97 0.35
C THR A 111 12.73 17.90 1.27
N TYR A 112 12.82 16.84 2.07
CA TYR A 112 13.96 16.61 2.97
C TYR A 112 15.18 16.24 2.14
N GLU A 113 16.30 16.93 2.35
CA GLU A 113 17.56 16.78 1.60
C GLU A 113 17.50 17.04 0.09
N GLY A 114 16.36 17.42 -0.44
CA GLY A 114 16.18 17.70 -1.86
C GLY A 114 14.76 17.43 -2.32
N ARG A 115 14.46 17.86 -3.53
CA ARG A 115 13.15 17.63 -4.14
C ARG A 115 13.19 16.35 -4.97
N ASN A 116 12.42 15.36 -4.56
CA ASN A 116 12.20 14.19 -5.38
C ASN A 116 11.12 14.48 -6.45
N LEU A 117 11.43 14.08 -7.67
CA LEU A 117 10.47 14.11 -8.78
C LEU A 117 10.07 12.67 -9.05
N GLY A 118 8.87 12.29 -8.65
CA GLY A 118 8.38 10.95 -8.87
C GLY A 118 7.08 10.71 -8.13
N GLY A 119 6.67 9.46 -8.09
CA GLY A 119 5.47 9.01 -7.41
C GLY A 119 5.18 7.56 -7.75
N ILE A 120 4.14 7.07 -7.17
CA ILE A 120 3.66 5.70 -7.35
C ILE A 120 2.28 5.77 -8.00
N TYR A 121 2.06 4.99 -9.04
CA TYR A 121 0.73 4.70 -9.54
C TYR A 121 0.31 3.33 -9.00
N CYS A 122 -0.73 3.30 -8.19
CA CYS A 122 -1.25 2.04 -7.65
C CYS A 122 -2.77 2.04 -7.54
N PRO A 123 -3.40 0.86 -7.66
CA PRO A 123 -4.81 0.68 -7.36
C PRO A 123 -5.04 0.63 -5.84
N GLY A 124 -6.28 0.74 -5.41
CA GLY A 124 -6.71 0.24 -4.11
C GLY A 124 -6.59 -1.28 -4.09
N ILE A 125 -6.35 -1.87 -2.92
CA ILE A 125 -6.28 -3.32 -2.75
C ILE A 125 -7.29 -3.81 -1.71
N ILE A 126 -7.81 -5.01 -1.92
CA ILE A 126 -8.61 -5.73 -0.93
C ILE A 126 -7.78 -6.87 -0.38
N LEU A 127 -7.71 -6.93 0.93
CA LEU A 127 -7.04 -7.98 1.67
C LEU A 127 -8.08 -8.80 2.45
N LYS A 128 -7.88 -10.12 2.47
CA LYS A 128 -8.67 -11.03 3.31
C LYS A 128 -8.44 -10.76 4.79
N GLU A 129 -7.20 -10.47 5.12
CA GLU A 129 -6.75 -10.23 6.49
C GLU A 129 -5.65 -9.17 6.49
N PHE A 130 -5.64 -8.33 7.50
CA PHE A 130 -4.57 -7.37 7.78
C PHE A 130 -4.35 -7.28 9.29
N SER A 131 -3.10 -7.47 9.72
CA SER A 131 -2.77 -7.59 11.15
C SER A 131 -2.70 -6.23 11.82
N LEU A 132 -3.82 -5.78 12.36
CA LEU A 132 -3.91 -4.58 13.20
C LEU A 132 -3.62 -4.95 14.65
N THR A 133 -2.86 -4.10 15.33
CA THR A 133 -2.51 -4.22 16.75
C THR A 133 -2.87 -2.94 17.50
N LEU A 134 -3.26 -3.06 18.75
CA LEU A 134 -3.53 -1.91 19.64
C LEU A 134 -2.24 -1.29 20.15
#